data_c3c05f37a4f564e2a664b617de6e4d36
#
_entry.id   c3c05f37a4f564e2a664b617de6e4d36
#
_cell.length_a   1.000
_cell.length_b   1.000
_cell.length_c   1.000
_cell.angle_alpha   90.00
_cell.angle_beta   90.00
_cell.angle_gamma   90.00
#
_symmetry.space_group_name_H-M   'P 1'
#
loop_
_entity.id
_entity.type
_entity.pdbx_description
1 polymer ?
#
loop_
_entity_poly.entity_id
_entity_poly.type
_entity_poly.pdbx_seq_one_letter_code
_entity_poly.pdbx_strand_id
1 'polypeptide(L)'
;MLPTSMKFLRKNAARLACVAMVCCSALLTGCAGGSIKDASAASTPVQVRPDNIYVYTFDANPDQVKLDGGMMQKLKTQLEGSSAAQKQATDAAEVREQVADEIVHQLQSMGLRAIRSDIPAPADQNVLLVQGNFDTIDSGNRRRRLLIGLGAGKSQVSSSVQILYKPAGGAPRLVQTFTANADSGKAPGMVETAGVGAAAGSIATSAAVGGGLHAVSEKKRAGVSADAKRLADAVAKQIGEIGVSGGWLSTEHVKG
;
A
#
# COMPACT_ATOMS: atom_id res chain seq x y z
N MET A 1 -44.02 17.24 38.45
CA MET A 1 -42.64 17.73 38.48
C MET A 1 -41.69 16.55 38.60
N LEU A 2 -41.01 16.14 37.53
CA LEU A 2 -40.03 15.04 37.54
C LEU A 2 -38.69 15.55 38.08
N PRO A 3 -38.00 14.82 38.97
CA PRO A 3 -36.77 15.28 39.61
C PRO A 3 -35.64 15.42 38.59
N THR A 4 -34.89 16.47 38.73
CA THR A 4 -33.74 16.93 37.88
C THR A 4 -32.67 15.87 37.68
N SER A 5 -32.59 14.88 38.57
CA SER A 5 -31.66 13.75 38.51
C SER A 5 -31.88 12.81 37.30
N MET A 6 -33.14 12.61 36.90
CA MET A 6 -33.47 11.73 35.77
C MET A 6 -33.07 12.28 34.39
N LYS A 7 -32.98 13.62 34.24
CA LYS A 7 -32.55 14.27 33.00
C LYS A 7 -31.05 14.15 32.77
N PHE A 8 -30.28 14.05 33.85
CA PHE A 8 -28.80 13.91 33.78
C PHE A 8 -28.36 12.50 33.34
N LEU A 9 -29.08 11.46 33.82
CA LEU A 9 -28.79 10.08 33.43
C LEU A 9 -29.10 9.83 31.94
N ARG A 10 -30.17 10.43 31.42
CA ARG A 10 -30.56 10.24 29.99
C ARG A 10 -29.55 10.88 29.00
N LYS A 11 -28.98 12.05 29.37
CA LYS A 11 -27.98 12.73 28.54
C LYS A 11 -26.65 11.97 28.49
N ASN A 12 -26.25 11.32 29.56
CA ASN A 12 -25.02 10.56 29.63
C ASN A 12 -25.14 9.18 28.96
N ALA A 13 -26.31 8.54 29.03
CA ALA A 13 -26.58 7.28 28.32
C ALA A 13 -26.55 7.46 26.81
N ALA A 14 -27.07 8.58 26.29
CA ALA A 14 -27.02 8.87 24.85
C ALA A 14 -25.59 9.15 24.36
N ARG A 15 -24.75 9.79 25.17
CA ARG A 15 -23.34 10.05 24.83
C ARG A 15 -22.48 8.78 24.86
N LEU A 16 -22.71 7.88 25.82
CA LEU A 16 -22.05 6.59 25.89
C LEU A 16 -22.45 5.65 24.75
N ALA A 17 -23.71 5.67 24.33
CA ALA A 17 -24.18 4.89 23.18
C ALA A 17 -23.53 5.37 21.85
N CYS A 18 -23.35 6.67 21.64
CA CYS A 18 -22.68 7.21 20.47
C CYS A 18 -21.18 6.87 20.42
N VAL A 19 -20.49 6.89 21.56
CA VAL A 19 -19.06 6.52 21.62
C VAL A 19 -18.86 5.03 21.37
N ALA A 20 -19.76 4.16 21.90
CA ALA A 20 -19.72 2.72 21.63
C ALA A 20 -19.99 2.38 20.16
N MET A 21 -20.89 3.13 19.48
CA MET A 21 -21.23 2.88 18.07
C MET A 21 -20.13 3.32 17.12
N VAL A 22 -19.38 4.38 17.45
CA VAL A 22 -18.22 4.85 16.67
C VAL A 22 -17.03 3.89 16.82
N CYS A 23 -16.82 3.31 18.01
CA CYS A 23 -15.74 2.32 18.24
C CYS A 23 -16.02 0.96 17.53
N CYS A 24 -17.29 0.54 17.39
CA CYS A 24 -17.59 -0.73 16.71
C CYS A 24 -17.46 -0.67 15.18
N SER A 25 -17.60 0.51 14.57
CA SER A 25 -17.43 0.66 13.11
C SER A 25 -15.96 0.64 12.66
N ALA A 26 -15.00 0.85 13.57
CA ALA A 26 -13.57 0.82 13.26
C ALA A 26 -12.97 -0.59 13.19
N LEU A 27 -13.70 -1.64 13.61
CA LEU A 27 -13.18 -3.01 13.70
C LEU A 27 -13.47 -3.90 12.48
N LEU A 28 -14.24 -3.41 11.49
CA LEU A 28 -14.72 -4.24 10.36
C LEU A 28 -14.09 -3.92 8.99
N THR A 29 -13.20 -2.93 8.92
CA THR A 29 -12.49 -2.66 7.66
C THR A 29 -11.07 -3.24 7.73
N GLY A 30 -10.92 -4.48 7.33
CA GLY A 30 -9.64 -5.03 6.89
C GLY A 30 -9.22 -4.32 5.61
N CYS A 31 -8.84 -3.03 5.71
CA CYS A 31 -8.41 -2.25 4.57
C CYS A 31 -7.08 -2.82 4.05
N ALA A 32 -7.10 -3.30 2.82
CA ALA A 32 -5.90 -3.39 2.02
C ALA A 32 -5.35 -1.97 1.89
N GLY A 33 -4.16 -1.71 2.35
CA GLY A 33 -3.58 -0.37 2.36
C GLY A 33 -2.06 -0.41 2.35
N GLY A 34 -1.44 0.69 1.94
CA GLY A 34 -0.04 0.94 2.18
C GLY A 34 0.18 1.48 3.60
N SER A 35 1.28 1.13 4.22
CA SER A 35 1.67 1.61 5.55
C SER A 35 3.16 1.91 5.60
N ILE A 36 3.52 2.92 6.38
CA ILE A 36 4.90 3.30 6.67
C ILE A 36 5.25 2.80 8.07
N LYS A 37 6.45 2.24 8.21
CA LYS A 37 7.03 1.81 9.49
C LYS A 37 8.45 2.33 9.62
N ASP A 38 8.96 2.32 10.85
CA ASP A 38 10.35 2.61 11.17
C ASP A 38 10.87 3.92 10.55
N ALA A 39 9.98 4.93 10.46
CA ALA A 39 10.35 6.23 9.92
C ALA A 39 11.34 6.93 10.85
N SER A 40 12.55 7.16 10.36
CA SER A 40 13.61 7.89 11.05
C SER A 40 13.97 9.14 10.24
N ALA A 41 13.68 10.31 10.80
CA ALA A 41 14.02 11.58 10.17
C ALA A 41 15.42 12.03 10.60
N ALA A 42 16.17 12.62 9.68
CA ALA A 42 17.38 13.36 10.02
C ALA A 42 17.02 14.60 10.85
N SER A 43 17.97 15.06 11.65
CA SER A 43 17.75 16.13 12.63
C SER A 43 17.39 17.51 12.04
N THR A 44 17.51 17.70 10.73
CA THR A 44 17.22 18.98 10.08
C THR A 44 16.17 18.83 8.98
N PRO A 45 14.97 19.42 9.14
CA PRO A 45 13.96 19.44 8.09
C PRO A 45 14.44 20.12 6.81
N VAL A 46 13.96 19.68 5.66
CA VAL A 46 14.18 20.33 4.37
C VAL A 46 13.22 21.52 4.25
N GLN A 47 13.71 22.72 4.58
CA GLN A 47 12.89 23.95 4.51
C GLN A 47 12.84 24.58 3.12
N VAL A 48 13.76 24.20 2.23
CA VAL A 48 13.80 24.71 0.85
C VAL A 48 12.98 23.79 -0.04
N ARG A 49 12.00 24.37 -0.75
CA ARG A 49 11.25 23.60 -1.75
C ARG A 49 12.21 23.09 -2.83
N PRO A 50 12.20 21.78 -3.12
CA PRO A 50 12.99 21.23 -4.19
C PRO A 50 12.46 21.71 -5.55
N ASP A 51 13.34 21.97 -6.52
CA ASP A 51 13.02 22.30 -7.89
C ASP A 51 12.35 21.10 -8.57
N ASN A 52 12.90 19.91 -8.33
CA ASN A 52 12.41 18.63 -8.83
C ASN A 52 12.58 17.52 -7.78
N ILE A 53 11.79 16.46 -7.92
CA ILE A 53 11.90 15.22 -7.18
C ILE A 53 12.29 14.11 -8.18
N TYR A 54 13.47 13.54 -8.01
CA TYR A 54 13.96 12.44 -8.83
C TYR A 54 13.63 11.11 -8.16
N VAL A 55 12.80 10.32 -8.81
CA VAL A 55 12.43 8.98 -8.36
C VAL A 55 13.25 7.98 -9.15
N TYR A 56 14.18 7.32 -8.46
CA TYR A 56 14.97 6.25 -9.06
C TYR A 56 14.19 4.94 -9.04
N THR A 57 14.42 4.10 -10.03
CA THR A 57 13.90 2.74 -10.04
C THR A 57 14.47 1.98 -8.84
N PHE A 58 13.59 1.44 -8.00
CA PHE A 58 14.02 0.72 -6.79
C PHE A 58 14.72 -0.57 -7.16
N ASP A 59 15.76 -0.92 -6.40
CA ASP A 59 16.46 -2.18 -6.61
C ASP A 59 15.62 -3.35 -6.11
N ALA A 60 15.68 -4.47 -6.83
CA ALA A 60 15.04 -5.72 -6.45
C ALA A 60 15.96 -6.90 -6.73
N ASN A 61 16.22 -7.70 -5.72
CA ASN A 61 16.88 -8.98 -5.91
C ASN A 61 15.81 -10.02 -6.31
N PRO A 62 15.99 -10.77 -7.40
CA PRO A 62 15.08 -11.84 -7.81
C PRO A 62 14.78 -12.85 -6.70
N ASP A 63 15.71 -13.10 -5.79
CA ASP A 63 15.53 -14.01 -4.65
C ASP A 63 14.48 -13.52 -3.63
N GLN A 64 14.16 -12.23 -3.65
CA GLN A 64 13.12 -11.62 -2.80
C GLN A 64 11.72 -11.79 -3.38
N VAL A 65 11.61 -12.27 -4.63
CA VAL A 65 10.34 -12.48 -5.33
C VAL A 65 9.80 -13.88 -5.06
N LYS A 66 8.66 -13.96 -4.40
CA LYS A 66 7.93 -15.19 -4.13
C LYS A 66 6.74 -15.32 -5.07
N LEU A 67 6.80 -16.27 -5.98
CA LEU A 67 5.71 -16.57 -6.90
C LEU A 67 4.60 -17.37 -6.23
N ASP A 68 3.36 -17.22 -6.72
CA ASP A 68 2.26 -18.11 -6.34
C ASP A 68 2.62 -19.56 -6.71
N GLY A 69 2.84 -20.40 -5.70
CA GLY A 69 3.22 -21.81 -5.85
C GLY A 69 2.07 -22.74 -6.23
N GLY A 70 0.92 -22.20 -6.70
CA GLY A 70 -0.24 -23.00 -7.11
C GLY A 70 0.10 -23.94 -8.29
N MET A 71 -0.45 -25.19 -8.26
CA MET A 71 -0.19 -26.20 -9.27
C MET A 71 -0.52 -25.71 -10.71
N MET A 72 -1.59 -24.94 -10.87
CA MET A 72 -1.98 -24.34 -12.15
C MET A 72 -0.93 -23.34 -12.66
N GLN A 73 -0.35 -22.53 -11.77
CA GLN A 73 0.70 -21.58 -12.12
C GLN A 73 1.99 -22.29 -12.52
N LYS A 74 2.36 -23.36 -11.80
CA LYS A 74 3.52 -24.21 -12.18
C LYS A 74 3.34 -24.85 -13.56
N LEU A 75 2.14 -25.38 -13.82
CA LEU A 75 1.81 -25.96 -15.12
C LEU A 75 1.89 -24.93 -16.25
N LYS A 76 1.36 -23.73 -16.01
CA LYS A 76 1.44 -22.62 -16.97
C LYS A 76 2.88 -22.23 -17.29
N THR A 77 3.73 -22.09 -16.28
CA THR A 77 5.15 -21.76 -16.43
C THR A 77 5.89 -22.85 -17.24
N GLN A 78 5.56 -24.14 -17.01
CA GLN A 78 6.12 -25.24 -17.79
C GLN A 78 5.66 -25.24 -19.26
N LEU A 79 4.38 -24.94 -19.51
CA LEU A 79 3.84 -24.84 -20.87
C LEU A 79 4.42 -23.66 -21.64
N GLU A 80 4.73 -22.56 -20.98
CA GLU A 80 5.34 -21.36 -21.57
C GLU A 80 6.86 -21.50 -21.77
N GLY A 81 7.48 -22.61 -21.33
CA GLY A 81 8.91 -22.86 -21.47
C GLY A 81 9.82 -21.93 -20.67
N SER A 82 9.25 -21.12 -19.77
CA SER A 82 10.02 -20.19 -18.94
C SER A 82 10.48 -20.86 -17.63
N SER A 83 11.69 -20.56 -17.19
CA SER A 83 12.16 -21.01 -15.88
C SER A 83 11.52 -20.19 -14.75
N ALA A 84 11.41 -20.76 -13.55
CA ALA A 84 10.95 -20.03 -12.37
C ALA A 84 11.80 -18.77 -12.10
N ALA A 85 13.11 -18.86 -12.28
CA ALA A 85 14.03 -17.75 -12.11
C ALA A 85 13.78 -16.62 -13.13
N GLN A 86 13.53 -16.98 -14.39
CA GLN A 86 13.21 -16.01 -15.43
C GLN A 86 11.89 -15.27 -15.13
N LYS A 87 10.88 -16.00 -14.68
CA LYS A 87 9.62 -15.39 -14.27
C LYS A 87 9.80 -14.47 -13.05
N GLN A 88 10.58 -14.88 -12.04
CA GLN A 88 10.90 -14.03 -10.88
C GLN A 88 11.58 -12.73 -11.32
N ALA A 89 12.54 -12.81 -12.25
CA ALA A 89 13.23 -11.61 -12.75
C ALA A 89 12.28 -10.68 -13.51
N THR A 90 11.37 -11.24 -14.32
CA THR A 90 10.37 -10.45 -15.05
C THR A 90 9.39 -9.78 -14.08
N ASP A 91 8.82 -10.53 -13.13
CA ASP A 91 7.87 -10.00 -12.13
C ASP A 91 8.55 -8.92 -11.25
N ALA A 92 9.84 -9.10 -10.90
CA ALA A 92 10.62 -8.09 -10.20
C ALA A 92 10.75 -6.80 -11.01
N ALA A 93 11.12 -6.93 -12.30
CA ALA A 93 11.26 -5.79 -13.19
C ALA A 93 9.94 -5.02 -13.34
N GLU A 94 8.82 -5.71 -13.57
CA GLU A 94 7.50 -5.10 -13.70
C GLU A 94 7.10 -4.31 -12.44
N VAL A 95 7.33 -4.87 -11.25
CA VAL A 95 7.01 -4.20 -9.98
C VAL A 95 7.88 -2.96 -9.76
N ARG A 96 9.17 -3.04 -10.07
CA ARG A 96 10.11 -1.90 -9.98
C ARG A 96 9.63 -0.72 -10.83
N GLU A 97 9.32 -1.01 -12.10
CA GLU A 97 8.81 -0.02 -13.06
C GLU A 97 7.51 0.60 -12.54
N GLN A 98 6.55 -0.25 -12.19
CA GLN A 98 5.23 0.19 -11.75
C GLN A 98 5.30 1.06 -10.48
N VAL A 99 6.11 0.71 -9.49
CA VAL A 99 6.24 1.49 -8.25
C VAL A 99 6.85 2.86 -8.55
N ALA A 100 7.92 2.92 -9.34
CA ALA A 100 8.56 4.19 -9.68
C ALA A 100 7.60 5.13 -10.45
N ASP A 101 6.90 4.60 -11.46
CA ASP A 101 5.95 5.37 -12.26
C ASP A 101 4.76 5.85 -11.41
N GLU A 102 4.23 5.01 -10.54
CA GLU A 102 3.10 5.38 -9.67
C GLU A 102 3.51 6.43 -8.63
N ILE A 103 4.72 6.34 -8.03
CA ILE A 103 5.23 7.39 -7.13
C ILE A 103 5.29 8.73 -7.87
N VAL A 104 5.85 8.75 -9.09
CA VAL A 104 5.91 9.96 -9.91
C VAL A 104 4.52 10.51 -10.18
N HIS A 105 3.58 9.67 -10.60
CA HIS A 105 2.20 10.05 -10.87
C HIS A 105 1.51 10.66 -9.63
N GLN A 106 1.66 10.03 -8.46
CA GLN A 106 1.08 10.54 -7.21
C GLN A 106 1.68 11.87 -6.78
N LEU A 107 3.00 12.03 -6.86
CA LEU A 107 3.67 13.30 -6.54
C LEU A 107 3.25 14.42 -7.50
N GLN A 108 3.08 14.12 -8.78
CA GLN A 108 2.58 15.08 -9.77
C GLN A 108 1.13 15.49 -9.48
N SER A 109 0.29 14.55 -9.02
CA SER A 109 -1.09 14.85 -8.61
C SER A 109 -1.17 15.81 -7.41
N MET A 110 -0.13 15.81 -6.55
CA MET A 110 0.04 16.75 -5.44
C MET A 110 0.62 18.10 -5.89
N GLY A 111 0.83 18.33 -7.21
CA GLY A 111 1.42 19.57 -7.75
C GLY A 111 2.94 19.66 -7.61
N LEU A 112 3.61 18.54 -7.37
CA LEU A 112 5.06 18.45 -7.26
C LEU A 112 5.68 18.08 -8.63
N ARG A 113 6.87 18.61 -8.92
CA ARG A 113 7.61 18.26 -10.13
C ARG A 113 8.41 16.98 -9.89
N ALA A 114 7.77 15.84 -10.09
CA ALA A 114 8.42 14.53 -9.97
C ALA A 114 8.81 14.01 -11.35
N ILE A 115 9.99 13.40 -11.44
CA ILE A 115 10.57 12.86 -12.66
C ILE A 115 11.15 11.50 -12.32
N ARG A 116 10.82 10.49 -13.11
CA ARG A 116 11.53 9.22 -13.07
C ARG A 116 12.90 9.36 -13.73
N SER A 117 13.94 8.84 -13.12
CA SER A 117 15.29 8.93 -13.64
C SER A 117 16.17 7.79 -13.13
N ASP A 118 16.98 7.24 -14.02
CA ASP A 118 18.05 6.29 -13.66
C ASP A 118 19.44 6.91 -13.83
N ILE A 119 19.50 8.22 -14.14
CA ILE A 119 20.72 9.00 -14.24
C ILE A 119 20.84 9.99 -13.09
N PRO A 120 22.06 10.36 -12.68
CA PRO A 120 22.27 11.33 -11.62
C PRO A 120 21.57 12.67 -11.87
N ALA A 121 20.99 13.24 -10.82
CA ALA A 121 20.35 14.55 -10.89
C ALA A 121 21.35 15.67 -11.21
N PRO A 122 20.95 16.74 -11.95
CA PRO A 122 21.80 17.86 -12.30
C PRO A 122 22.46 18.51 -11.08
N ALA A 123 23.70 18.97 -11.24
CA ALA A 123 24.48 19.51 -10.13
C ALA A 123 23.95 20.85 -9.61
N ASP A 124 23.35 21.65 -10.48
CA ASP A 124 22.91 23.03 -10.28
C ASP A 124 21.49 23.21 -9.74
N GLN A 125 20.81 22.11 -9.40
CA GLN A 125 19.42 22.11 -8.91
C GLN A 125 19.32 21.66 -7.46
N ASN A 126 18.34 22.22 -6.75
CA ASN A 126 17.89 21.74 -5.45
C ASN A 126 16.88 20.61 -5.66
N VAL A 127 17.24 19.39 -5.31
CA VAL A 127 16.39 18.23 -5.63
C VAL A 127 16.19 17.32 -4.43
N LEU A 128 15.04 16.65 -4.39
CA LEU A 128 14.86 15.45 -3.58
C LEU A 128 15.15 14.22 -4.44
N LEU A 129 15.87 13.27 -3.86
CA LEU A 129 16.18 11.98 -4.46
C LEU A 129 15.41 10.92 -3.68
N VAL A 130 14.62 10.13 -4.37
CA VAL A 130 13.86 9.00 -3.82
C VAL A 130 14.54 7.72 -4.30
N GLN A 131 15.08 6.96 -3.36
CA GLN A 131 15.79 5.71 -3.63
C GLN A 131 15.22 4.61 -2.74
N GLY A 132 15.23 3.36 -3.19
CA GLY A 132 14.75 2.26 -2.38
C GLY A 132 15.22 0.90 -2.87
N ASN A 133 15.06 -0.08 -1.99
CA ASN A 133 15.27 -1.48 -2.28
C ASN A 133 14.03 -2.26 -1.85
N PHE A 134 13.57 -3.17 -2.70
CA PHE A 134 12.52 -4.10 -2.29
C PHE A 134 13.08 -5.13 -1.31
N ASP A 135 12.39 -5.28 -0.17
CA ASP A 135 12.70 -6.31 0.83
C ASP A 135 11.92 -7.60 0.53
N THR A 136 10.72 -7.45 -0.03
CA THR A 136 9.84 -8.58 -0.37
C THR A 136 8.88 -8.20 -1.49
N ILE A 137 8.74 -9.10 -2.46
CA ILE A 137 7.68 -9.09 -3.48
C ILE A 137 7.03 -10.48 -3.42
N ASP A 138 5.87 -10.61 -2.78
CA ASP A 138 5.18 -11.88 -2.57
C ASP A 138 3.80 -11.85 -3.25
N SER A 139 3.61 -12.69 -4.27
CA SER A 139 2.31 -12.82 -4.96
C SER A 139 1.24 -13.48 -4.08
N GLY A 140 1.65 -14.06 -2.96
CA GLY A 140 0.78 -14.80 -2.08
C GLY A 140 0.24 -16.08 -2.72
N ASN A 141 -0.88 -16.57 -2.21
CA ASN A 141 -1.55 -17.74 -2.74
C ASN A 141 -3.04 -17.47 -2.93
N ARG A 142 -3.47 -17.23 -4.17
CA ARG A 142 -4.86 -16.89 -4.51
C ARG A 142 -5.86 -17.93 -4.01
N ARG A 143 -5.54 -19.22 -4.10
CA ARG A 143 -6.44 -20.29 -3.67
C ARG A 143 -6.67 -20.24 -2.15
N ARG A 144 -5.61 -20.00 -1.37
CA ARG A 144 -5.71 -19.84 0.09
C ARG A 144 -6.53 -18.60 0.47
N ARG A 145 -6.33 -17.48 -0.23
CA ARG A 145 -7.12 -16.26 -0.01
C ARG A 145 -8.62 -16.50 -0.23
N LEU A 146 -8.99 -17.17 -1.32
CA LEU A 146 -10.39 -17.43 -1.66
C LEU A 146 -11.05 -18.47 -0.75
N LEU A 147 -10.34 -19.51 -0.36
CA LEU A 147 -10.92 -20.61 0.42
C LEU A 147 -10.92 -20.29 1.93
N ILE A 148 -9.82 -19.83 2.48
CA ILE A 148 -9.63 -19.66 3.92
C ILE A 148 -10.01 -18.25 4.36
N GLY A 149 -9.61 -17.21 3.62
CA GLY A 149 -9.79 -15.82 4.03
C GLY A 149 -8.87 -15.38 5.17
N LEU A 150 -9.29 -14.37 5.95
CA LEU A 150 -8.61 -13.84 7.14
C LEU A 150 -7.13 -13.45 6.90
N GLY A 151 -6.77 -13.16 5.64
CA GLY A 151 -5.40 -12.83 5.24
C GLY A 151 -4.50 -14.03 4.95
N ALA A 152 -5.04 -15.24 4.96
CA ALA A 152 -4.30 -16.43 4.54
C ALA A 152 -3.94 -16.36 3.05
N GLY A 153 -2.66 -16.43 2.73
CA GLY A 153 -2.16 -16.35 1.34
C GLY A 153 -2.24 -14.96 0.73
N LYS A 154 -2.24 -13.88 1.54
CA LYS A 154 -2.20 -12.49 1.06
C LYS A 154 -0.96 -12.25 0.19
N SER A 155 -1.08 -11.37 -0.79
CA SER A 155 0.07 -10.78 -1.49
C SER A 155 0.65 -9.65 -0.66
N GLN A 156 1.93 -9.37 -0.84
CA GLN A 156 2.63 -8.34 -0.09
C GLN A 156 3.80 -7.78 -0.90
N VAL A 157 3.98 -6.47 -0.84
CA VAL A 157 5.18 -5.78 -1.31
C VAL A 157 5.73 -4.93 -0.17
N SER A 158 7.02 -5.03 0.07
CA SER A 158 7.73 -4.26 1.10
C SER A 158 9.01 -3.67 0.52
N SER A 159 9.34 -2.45 0.91
CA SER A 159 10.51 -1.73 0.42
C SER A 159 11.10 -0.84 1.51
N SER A 160 12.43 -0.86 1.64
CA SER A 160 13.20 0.12 2.40
C SER A 160 13.49 1.34 1.53
N VAL A 161 13.08 2.52 1.97
CA VAL A 161 13.13 3.77 1.20
C VAL A 161 14.00 4.80 1.89
N GLN A 162 14.79 5.53 1.09
CA GLN A 162 15.63 6.65 1.53
C GLN A 162 15.25 7.89 0.74
N ILE A 163 15.02 8.98 1.46
CA ILE A 163 14.81 10.31 0.90
C ILE A 163 16.04 11.16 1.20
N LEU A 164 16.68 11.65 0.15
CA LEU A 164 17.84 12.52 0.27
C LEU A 164 17.51 13.90 -0.32
N TYR A 165 18.06 14.94 0.28
CA TYR A 165 18.05 16.29 -0.30
C TYR A 165 19.44 16.64 -0.81
N LYS A 166 19.51 17.03 -2.08
CA LYS A 166 20.73 17.52 -2.71
C LYS A 166 20.56 19.01 -3.02
N PRO A 167 21.27 19.89 -2.33
CA PRO A 167 21.31 21.31 -2.69
C PRO A 167 22.07 21.53 -4.00
N ALA A 168 21.76 22.64 -4.69
CA ALA A 168 22.52 23.07 -5.84
C ALA A 168 24.01 23.21 -5.48
N GLY A 169 24.89 22.59 -6.27
CA GLY A 169 26.33 22.58 -6.03
C GLY A 169 26.82 21.79 -4.81
N GLY A 170 25.91 21.12 -4.07
CA GLY A 170 26.24 20.41 -2.84
C GLY A 170 26.08 18.89 -2.94
N ALA A 171 26.56 18.19 -1.91
CA ALA A 171 26.39 16.74 -1.78
C ALA A 171 24.98 16.39 -1.26
N PRO A 172 24.42 15.24 -1.66
CA PRO A 172 23.18 14.71 -1.09
C PRO A 172 23.33 14.45 0.41
N ARG A 173 22.28 14.79 1.18
CA ARG A 173 22.17 14.50 2.61
C ARG A 173 20.88 13.76 2.89
N LEU A 174 20.93 12.83 3.82
CA LEU A 174 19.77 12.07 4.22
C LEU A 174 18.72 12.98 4.88
N VAL A 175 17.48 12.84 4.46
CA VAL A 175 16.31 13.51 5.04
C VAL A 175 15.52 12.55 5.91
N GLN A 176 15.22 11.37 5.35
CA GLN A 176 14.43 10.36 6.04
C GLN A 176 14.71 8.96 5.48
N THR A 177 14.62 7.96 6.33
CA THR A 177 14.53 6.55 5.96
C THR A 177 13.25 5.96 6.54
N PHE A 178 12.64 5.03 5.83
CA PHE A 178 11.46 4.31 6.32
C PHE A 178 11.26 3.01 5.56
N THR A 179 10.45 2.11 6.11
CA THR A 179 9.97 0.91 5.42
C THR A 179 8.54 1.13 4.97
N ALA A 180 8.29 1.03 3.66
CA ALA A 180 6.96 1.04 3.09
C ALA A 180 6.47 -0.40 2.90
N ASN A 181 5.22 -0.67 3.30
CA ASN A 181 4.61 -1.98 3.19
C ASN A 181 3.21 -1.84 2.60
N ALA A 182 2.85 -2.76 1.72
CA ALA A 182 1.49 -2.90 1.22
C ALA A 182 1.12 -4.36 1.10
N ASP A 183 -0.13 -4.69 1.40
CA ASP A 183 -0.64 -6.05 1.26
C ASP A 183 -2.10 -6.06 0.80
N SER A 184 -2.58 -7.21 0.34
CA SER A 184 -3.95 -7.37 -0.13
C SER A 184 -5.00 -7.35 0.98
N GLY A 185 -4.59 -7.17 2.23
CA GLY A 185 -5.47 -7.08 3.39
C GLY A 185 -6.09 -8.42 3.79
N LYS A 186 -7.03 -8.32 4.72
CA LYS A 186 -7.83 -9.45 5.20
C LYS A 186 -9.20 -9.38 4.52
N ALA A 187 -9.49 -10.31 3.62
CA ALA A 187 -10.82 -10.49 3.04
C ALA A 187 -11.46 -11.75 3.63
N PRO A 188 -12.80 -11.79 3.86
CA PRO A 188 -13.50 -13.01 4.25
C PRO A 188 -13.32 -14.07 3.16
N GLY A 189 -13.00 -15.31 3.55
CA GLY A 189 -12.92 -16.45 2.64
C GLY A 189 -14.30 -17.08 2.42
N MET A 190 -14.38 -17.97 1.43
CA MET A 190 -15.62 -18.72 1.15
C MET A 190 -16.07 -19.57 2.34
N VAL A 191 -15.14 -20.08 3.15
CA VAL A 191 -15.44 -20.87 4.35
C VAL A 191 -16.12 -20.02 5.43
N GLU A 192 -15.76 -18.75 5.57
CA GLU A 192 -16.36 -17.84 6.53
C GLU A 192 -17.76 -17.39 6.13
N THR A 193 -17.97 -17.18 4.81
CA THR A 193 -19.29 -16.77 4.29
C THR A 193 -20.27 -17.94 4.25
N ALA A 194 -19.80 -19.19 4.17
CA ALA A 194 -20.66 -20.37 4.20
C ALA A 194 -21.25 -20.65 5.59
N GLY A 195 -20.61 -20.20 6.68
CA GLY A 195 -21.08 -20.43 8.06
C GLY A 195 -22.22 -19.52 8.51
N VAL A 196 -22.43 -18.38 7.87
CA VAL A 196 -23.42 -17.36 8.29
C VAL A 196 -24.75 -17.46 7.53
N GLY A 197 -24.83 -18.30 6.47
CA GLY A 197 -25.99 -18.42 5.60
C GLY A 197 -26.67 -19.80 5.54
N ALA A 198 -26.33 -20.73 6.44
CA ALA A 198 -26.82 -22.11 6.39
C ALA A 198 -28.22 -22.33 6.99
N ALA A 199 -28.98 -21.26 7.19
CA ALA A 199 -30.42 -21.38 7.51
C ALA A 199 -31.23 -21.21 6.23
N ALA A 200 -31.58 -22.37 5.66
CA ALA A 200 -32.66 -22.61 4.69
C ALA A 200 -32.51 -22.09 3.24
N GLY A 201 -32.25 -22.97 2.33
CA GLY A 201 -32.97 -23.03 1.04
C GLY A 201 -32.44 -22.22 -0.15
N SER A 202 -31.38 -21.38 -0.04
CA SER A 202 -30.94 -20.51 -1.15
C SER A 202 -29.46 -20.61 -1.53
N ILE A 203 -28.82 -21.74 -1.30
CA ILE A 203 -27.36 -21.93 -1.46
C ILE A 203 -26.93 -21.86 -2.94
N ALA A 204 -27.80 -22.24 -3.88
CA ALA A 204 -27.41 -22.32 -5.29
C ALA A 204 -27.35 -20.95 -6.00
N THR A 205 -28.17 -19.98 -5.61
CA THR A 205 -28.21 -18.65 -6.22
C THR A 205 -27.22 -17.67 -5.59
N SER A 206 -26.96 -17.78 -4.28
CA SER A 206 -25.98 -16.95 -3.59
C SER A 206 -24.54 -17.33 -3.92
N ALA A 207 -24.26 -18.59 -4.21
CA ALA A 207 -22.92 -19.02 -4.65
C ALA A 207 -22.55 -18.47 -6.05
N ALA A 208 -23.52 -18.37 -6.97
CA ALA A 208 -23.28 -17.83 -8.30
C ALA A 208 -23.11 -16.31 -8.31
N VAL A 209 -23.91 -15.59 -7.50
CA VAL A 209 -23.85 -14.11 -7.43
C VAL A 209 -22.76 -13.65 -6.45
N GLY A 210 -22.67 -14.25 -5.26
CA GLY A 210 -21.67 -13.91 -4.25
C GLY A 210 -20.25 -14.30 -4.67
N GLY A 211 -20.08 -15.48 -5.28
CA GLY A 211 -18.79 -15.95 -5.79
C GLY A 211 -18.25 -15.06 -6.91
N GLY A 212 -19.12 -14.55 -7.79
CA GLY A 212 -18.74 -13.63 -8.86
C GLY A 212 -18.26 -12.28 -8.32
N LEU A 213 -18.98 -11.69 -7.39
CA LEU A 213 -18.62 -10.40 -6.77
C LEU A 213 -17.35 -10.51 -5.93
N HIS A 214 -17.16 -11.58 -5.17
CA HIS A 214 -15.93 -11.84 -4.43
C HIS A 214 -14.74 -12.05 -5.36
N ALA A 215 -14.89 -12.79 -6.46
CA ALA A 215 -13.82 -13.01 -7.42
C ALA A 215 -13.41 -11.71 -8.14
N VAL A 216 -14.36 -10.81 -8.43
CA VAL A 216 -14.08 -9.50 -9.05
C VAL A 216 -13.44 -8.55 -8.05
N SER A 217 -13.90 -8.49 -6.81
CA SER A 217 -13.31 -7.67 -5.76
C SER A 217 -11.90 -8.16 -5.39
N GLU A 218 -11.70 -9.47 -5.35
CA GLU A 218 -10.39 -10.09 -5.14
C GLU A 218 -9.42 -9.74 -6.28
N LYS A 219 -9.86 -9.80 -7.53
CA LYS A 219 -9.03 -9.43 -8.68
C LYS A 219 -8.60 -7.96 -8.67
N LYS A 220 -9.42 -7.07 -8.08
CA LYS A 220 -9.09 -5.65 -7.91
C LYS A 220 -8.20 -5.37 -6.70
N ARG A 221 -8.32 -6.17 -5.64
CA ARG A 221 -7.62 -5.95 -4.35
C ARG A 221 -6.32 -6.71 -4.25
N ALA A 222 -6.28 -7.91 -4.79
CA ALA A 222 -5.19 -8.85 -4.61
C ALA A 222 -4.36 -8.93 -5.88
N GLY A 223 -3.08 -8.92 -5.67
CA GLY A 223 -2.05 -9.04 -6.68
C GLY A 223 -0.94 -8.05 -6.42
N VAL A 224 0.24 -8.45 -6.80
CA VAL A 224 1.47 -7.66 -6.62
C VAL A 224 1.33 -6.26 -7.23
N SER A 225 0.65 -6.12 -8.36
CA SER A 225 0.41 -4.83 -9.00
C SER A 225 -0.47 -3.88 -8.15
N ALA A 226 -1.51 -4.40 -7.49
CA ALA A 226 -2.33 -3.59 -6.59
C ALA A 226 -1.57 -3.23 -5.30
N ASP A 227 -0.70 -4.12 -4.80
CA ASP A 227 0.17 -3.85 -3.66
C ASP A 227 1.26 -2.83 -4.03
N ALA A 228 1.84 -2.93 -5.22
CA ALA A 228 2.78 -1.96 -5.77
C ALA A 228 2.19 -0.55 -5.80
N LYS A 229 0.94 -0.42 -6.28
CA LYS A 229 0.23 0.86 -6.26
C LYS A 229 0.05 1.40 -4.84
N ARG A 230 -0.44 0.59 -3.91
CA ARG A 230 -0.62 1.00 -2.51
C ARG A 230 0.69 1.38 -1.81
N LEU A 231 1.78 0.68 -2.14
CA LEU A 231 3.12 1.02 -1.65
C LEU A 231 3.56 2.38 -2.20
N ALA A 232 3.39 2.60 -3.49
CA ALA A 232 3.72 3.88 -4.13
C ALA A 232 2.91 5.05 -3.56
N ASP A 233 1.60 4.85 -3.33
CA ASP A 233 0.73 5.83 -2.67
C ASP A 233 1.26 6.19 -1.26
N ALA A 234 1.67 5.18 -0.47
CA ALA A 234 2.21 5.40 0.86
C ALA A 234 3.55 6.15 0.83
N VAL A 235 4.44 5.82 -0.10
CA VAL A 235 5.73 6.52 -0.30
C VAL A 235 5.49 7.97 -0.72
N ALA A 236 4.62 8.21 -1.71
CA ALA A 236 4.31 9.56 -2.17
C ALA A 236 3.69 10.43 -1.07
N LYS A 237 2.79 9.85 -0.26
CA LYS A 237 2.21 10.52 0.90
C LYS A 237 3.27 10.89 1.94
N GLN A 238 4.20 9.99 2.23
CA GLN A 238 5.30 10.26 3.15
C GLN A 238 6.19 11.41 2.66
N ILE A 239 6.45 11.50 1.35
CA ILE A 239 7.17 12.63 0.74
C ILE A 239 6.34 13.91 0.87
N GLY A 240 5.03 13.85 0.68
CA GLY A 240 4.12 14.96 0.93
C GLY A 240 4.17 15.46 2.37
N GLU A 241 4.23 14.57 3.36
CA GLU A 241 4.38 14.92 4.77
C GLU A 241 5.73 15.61 5.07
N ILE A 242 6.81 15.20 4.41
CA ILE A 242 8.10 15.92 4.46
C ILE A 242 7.90 17.34 3.92
N GLY A 243 7.17 17.52 2.84
CA GLY A 243 6.89 18.83 2.26
C GLY A 243 6.06 19.74 3.16
N VAL A 244 5.08 19.18 3.83
CA VAL A 244 4.26 19.91 4.82
C VAL A 244 5.12 20.32 6.02
N SER A 245 5.90 19.41 6.58
CA SER A 245 6.78 19.70 7.71
C SER A 245 7.89 20.69 7.36
N GLY A 246 8.35 20.71 6.11
CA GLY A 246 9.30 21.67 5.57
C GLY A 246 8.68 23.03 5.19
N GLY A 247 7.35 23.15 5.24
CA GLY A 247 6.62 24.38 4.93
C GLY A 247 6.52 24.76 3.43
N TRP A 248 6.88 23.84 2.52
CA TRP A 248 6.86 24.07 1.08
C TRP A 248 5.70 23.36 0.34
N LEU A 249 4.88 22.57 1.08
CA LEU A 249 3.65 21.98 0.57
C LEU A 249 2.51 22.22 1.57
N SER A 250 1.29 22.48 1.08
CA SER A 250 0.13 22.61 1.97
C SER A 250 -0.49 21.25 2.29
N THR A 251 -1.12 21.11 3.47
CA THR A 251 -1.78 19.88 3.91
C THR A 251 -2.93 19.44 3.00
N GLU A 252 -3.51 20.37 2.25
CA GLU A 252 -4.62 20.09 1.32
C GLU A 252 -4.17 19.21 0.14
N HIS A 253 -2.92 19.37 -0.31
CA HIS A 253 -2.36 18.62 -1.42
C HIS A 253 -2.00 17.16 -1.05
N VAL A 254 -1.91 16.85 0.24
CA VAL A 254 -1.57 15.50 0.73
C VAL A 254 -2.82 14.67 1.04
N LYS A 255 -4.00 15.29 1.09
CA LYS A 255 -5.28 14.64 1.41
C LYS A 255 -6.02 14.08 0.19
N GLY A 256 -5.32 13.91 -0.93
CA GLY A 256 -5.89 13.32 -2.14
C GLY A 256 -6.31 11.86 -2.00
#